data_36d9b293648773577fea6917dbb235b3
#
_entry.id   36d9b293648773577fea6917dbb235b3
#
_cell.length_a   1.000
_cell.length_b   1.000
_cell.length_c   1.000
_cell.angle_alpha   90.00
_cell.angle_beta   90.00
_cell.angle_gamma   90.00
#
_symmetry.space_group_name_H-M   'P 1'
#
loop_
_entity.id
_entity.type
_entity.pdbx_description
1 polymer ?
#
loop_
_entity_poly.entity_id
_entity_poly.type
_entity_poly.pdbx_seq_one_letter_code
_entity_poly.pdbx_strand_id
1 'polypeptide(L)'
;AEWKQVPLEPLVNDRWRASFRVDRLGTYRYTVRAWVVRDGAPAAGFSQYERELRVTVDREKARFSAWYEIFPRSWGKEPGQHAAFRDLEAHLPYIAAMGFDVLYLVPIHPIAKTNRKGKNNTAAAGPQDPGSPWAIGSTERGHQAIHPKLGTLEEFRRFVAKAKEAGLEIALDIAFQCSPDHPYVKEHPEWFRRRSDGTVQYAENPPKKYQDIYPLNFETTNWQTLWEELKKIFLFWIAQGVRIFRVDNPHTKPFAFWEWVIGEIKQEYPEVIFLSEAFTRPRIMFRLAKLGFTQSYTY
;
A
#
# COMPACT_ATOMS: atom_id res chain seq x y z
N ALA A 1 -26.42 5.78 -7.34
CA ALA A 1 -26.86 4.65 -6.52
C ALA A 1 -28.26 4.93 -6.02
N GLU A 2 -29.13 3.93 -6.05
CA GLU A 2 -30.51 4.03 -5.57
C GLU A 2 -30.55 3.81 -4.07
N TRP A 3 -31.29 4.64 -3.32
CA TRP A 3 -31.50 4.49 -1.90
C TRP A 3 -32.50 3.39 -1.60
N LYS A 4 -32.14 2.45 -0.72
CA LYS A 4 -33.06 1.46 -0.15
C LYS A 4 -33.46 1.90 1.24
N GLN A 5 -34.72 1.76 1.60
CA GLN A 5 -35.25 2.07 2.94
C GLN A 5 -35.39 0.79 3.75
N VAL A 6 -34.97 0.85 4.99
CA VAL A 6 -35.13 -0.24 5.96
C VAL A 6 -35.79 0.37 7.21
N PRO A 7 -36.94 -0.14 7.68
CA PRO A 7 -37.60 0.39 8.86
C PRO A 7 -36.75 0.15 10.10
N LEU A 8 -36.75 1.13 11.02
CA LEU A 8 -36.17 1.02 12.33
C LEU A 8 -37.19 0.37 13.29
N GLU A 9 -36.73 -0.56 14.10
CA GLU A 9 -37.49 -1.21 15.17
C GLU A 9 -37.21 -0.52 16.49
N PRO A 10 -38.23 -0.17 17.31
CA PRO A 10 -38.02 0.40 18.61
C PRO A 10 -37.42 -0.62 19.56
N LEU A 11 -36.49 -0.17 20.39
CA LEU A 11 -35.92 -0.89 21.52
C LEU A 11 -36.24 -0.18 22.81
N VAL A 12 -35.86 -0.75 23.95
CA VAL A 12 -35.99 -0.09 25.26
C VAL A 12 -35.11 1.19 25.34
N ASN A 13 -35.51 2.15 26.15
CA ASN A 13 -34.80 3.40 26.42
C ASN A 13 -34.60 4.26 25.17
N ASP A 14 -35.66 4.46 24.38
CA ASP A 14 -35.71 5.34 23.20
C ASP A 14 -34.64 5.03 22.14
N ARG A 15 -34.15 3.82 22.12
CA ARG A 15 -33.24 3.33 21.07
C ARG A 15 -34.02 2.69 19.95
N TRP A 16 -33.47 2.79 18.77
CA TRP A 16 -34.02 2.21 17.54
C TRP A 16 -32.92 1.42 16.81
N ARG A 17 -33.29 0.34 16.14
CA ARG A 17 -32.35 -0.51 15.41
C ARG A 17 -32.89 -0.84 14.03
N ALA A 18 -32.03 -0.80 13.03
CA ALA A 18 -32.22 -1.43 11.75
C ALA A 18 -30.99 -2.24 11.38
N SER A 19 -31.19 -3.23 10.52
CA SER A 19 -30.11 -4.05 9.95
C SER A 19 -30.26 -4.11 8.44
N PHE A 20 -29.17 -4.02 7.73
CA PHE A 20 -29.15 -4.22 6.29
C PHE A 20 -27.99 -5.12 5.91
N ARG A 21 -28.18 -5.91 4.86
CA ARG A 21 -27.15 -6.79 4.35
C ARG A 21 -26.26 -6.05 3.37
N VAL A 22 -24.93 -6.24 3.52
CA VAL A 22 -23.91 -5.81 2.57
C VAL A 22 -23.52 -7.02 1.71
N ASP A 23 -23.61 -6.91 0.39
CA ASP A 23 -23.43 -7.99 -0.57
C ASP A 23 -22.36 -7.71 -1.64
N ARG A 24 -21.74 -6.55 -1.57
CA ARG A 24 -20.69 -6.10 -2.50
C ARG A 24 -19.54 -5.45 -1.75
N LEU A 25 -18.34 -5.59 -2.26
CA LEU A 25 -17.18 -4.84 -1.80
C LEU A 25 -17.34 -3.35 -2.13
N GLY A 26 -16.72 -2.50 -1.32
CA GLY A 26 -16.73 -1.06 -1.50
C GLY A 26 -17.45 -0.31 -0.39
N THR A 27 -17.88 0.92 -0.66
CA THR A 27 -18.45 1.80 0.35
C THR A 27 -19.96 1.87 0.22
N TYR A 28 -20.65 1.50 1.31
CA TYR A 28 -22.07 1.77 1.50
C TYR A 28 -22.23 3.09 2.24
N ARG A 29 -23.22 3.87 1.81
CA ARG A 29 -23.63 5.11 2.50
C ARG A 29 -24.98 4.90 3.11
N TYR A 30 -25.20 5.44 4.31
CA TYR A 30 -26.49 5.38 4.97
C TYR A 30 -26.76 6.67 5.73
N THR A 31 -28.03 6.97 5.90
CA THR A 31 -28.54 8.07 6.74
C THR A 31 -29.82 7.61 7.41
N VAL A 32 -30.31 8.38 8.35
CA VAL A 32 -31.56 8.10 9.08
C VAL A 32 -32.59 9.17 8.74
N ARG A 33 -33.83 8.73 8.50
CA ARG A 33 -35.00 9.60 8.33
C ARG A 33 -36.02 9.29 9.43
N ALA A 34 -36.64 10.31 9.96
CA ALA A 34 -37.68 10.18 10.98
C ALA A 34 -38.87 11.06 10.60
N TRP A 35 -40.08 10.61 10.90
CA TRP A 35 -41.29 11.35 10.72
C TRP A 35 -42.28 11.02 11.82
N VAL A 36 -43.21 11.91 12.06
CA VAL A 36 -44.29 11.69 13.01
C VAL A 36 -45.46 11.00 12.30
N VAL A 37 -46.01 9.98 12.91
CA VAL A 37 -47.24 9.33 12.42
C VAL A 37 -48.41 9.96 13.17
N ARG A 38 -49.42 10.48 12.42
CA ARG A 38 -50.68 10.99 12.96
C ARG A 38 -51.83 10.25 12.23
N ASP A 39 -52.79 9.78 13.01
CA ASP A 39 -53.98 9.07 12.49
C ASP A 39 -53.63 7.88 11.54
N GLY A 40 -52.51 7.17 11.85
CA GLY A 40 -52.05 6.02 11.08
C GLY A 40 -51.32 6.35 9.80
N ALA A 41 -51.14 7.63 9.46
CA ALA A 41 -50.40 8.07 8.29
C ALA A 41 -49.16 8.92 8.66
N PRO A 42 -48.06 8.87 7.88
CA PRO A 42 -46.95 9.78 8.08
C PRO A 42 -47.41 11.24 7.90
N ALA A 43 -47.12 12.10 8.89
CA ALA A 43 -47.31 13.54 8.74
C ALA A 43 -46.48 14.07 7.55
N ALA A 44 -46.95 15.15 6.91
CA ALA A 44 -46.21 15.78 5.83
C ALA A 44 -44.82 16.24 6.31
N GLY A 45 -43.78 15.78 5.63
CA GLY A 45 -42.39 16.08 5.94
C GLY A 45 -41.70 15.02 6.78
N PHE A 46 -40.38 15.01 6.71
CA PHE A 46 -39.48 14.16 7.50
C PHE A 46 -38.27 14.97 7.92
N SER A 47 -37.64 14.55 9.04
CA SER A 47 -36.31 14.99 9.42
C SER A 47 -35.32 13.97 8.93
N GLN A 48 -34.20 14.42 8.39
CA GLN A 48 -33.11 13.56 7.95
C GLN A 48 -31.84 13.95 8.71
N TYR A 49 -31.09 12.94 9.16
CA TYR A 49 -29.76 13.17 9.70
C TYR A 49 -28.87 13.80 8.62
N GLU A 50 -28.29 14.95 8.93
CA GLU A 50 -27.60 15.81 7.95
C GLU A 50 -26.37 15.15 7.31
N ARG A 51 -25.75 14.19 8.02
CA ARG A 51 -24.54 13.52 7.55
C ARG A 51 -24.87 12.16 6.96
N GLU A 52 -24.28 11.87 5.81
CA GLU A 52 -24.18 10.49 5.34
C GLU A 52 -23.05 9.77 6.08
N LEU A 53 -23.41 8.68 6.72
CA LEU A 53 -22.46 7.78 7.36
C LEU A 53 -21.99 6.74 6.33
N ARG A 54 -20.79 6.19 6.54
CA ARG A 54 -20.17 5.26 5.58
C ARG A 54 -19.77 3.97 6.27
N VAL A 55 -19.96 2.86 5.56
CA VAL A 55 -19.45 1.54 5.92
C VAL A 55 -18.62 1.03 4.75
N THR A 56 -17.36 0.72 4.99
CA THR A 56 -16.50 0.06 4.00
C THR A 56 -16.62 -1.45 4.18
N VAL A 57 -16.88 -2.14 3.07
CA VAL A 57 -16.94 -3.60 3.00
C VAL A 57 -15.73 -4.08 2.26
N ASP A 58 -14.82 -4.71 2.98
CA ASP A 58 -13.62 -5.32 2.46
C ASP A 58 -13.81 -6.84 2.28
N ARG A 59 -12.92 -7.49 1.53
CA ARG A 59 -12.90 -8.94 1.37
C ARG A 59 -12.39 -9.64 2.64
N GLU A 60 -12.65 -10.94 2.78
CA GLU A 60 -12.32 -11.73 3.99
C GLU A 60 -10.84 -11.65 4.37
N LYS A 61 -9.93 -11.70 3.41
CA LYS A 61 -8.47 -11.59 3.65
C LYS A 61 -8.04 -10.25 4.26
N ALA A 62 -8.88 -9.22 4.17
CA ALA A 62 -8.67 -7.96 4.87
C ALA A 62 -8.90 -8.08 6.39
N ARG A 63 -9.83 -8.97 6.81
CA ARG A 63 -10.09 -9.26 8.21
C ARG A 63 -9.01 -10.14 8.83
N PHE A 64 -8.59 -11.15 8.10
CA PHE A 64 -7.53 -12.06 8.50
C PHE A 64 -6.84 -12.64 7.27
N SER A 65 -5.51 -12.68 7.30
CA SER A 65 -4.65 -13.38 6.36
C SER A 65 -3.30 -13.65 6.99
N ALA A 66 -2.74 -14.82 6.72
CA ALA A 66 -1.40 -15.20 7.14
C ALA A 66 -0.39 -14.84 6.04
N TRP A 67 0.67 -14.14 6.41
CA TRP A 67 1.65 -13.60 5.46
C TRP A 67 3.02 -14.26 5.65
N TYR A 68 3.65 -14.60 4.52
CA TYR A 68 5.02 -15.07 4.47
C TYR A 68 5.89 -14.02 3.74
N GLU A 69 6.85 -13.46 4.45
CA GLU A 69 7.77 -12.46 3.90
C GLU A 69 8.99 -13.12 3.29
N ILE A 70 9.39 -12.67 2.09
CA ILE A 70 10.64 -13.09 1.48
C ILE A 70 11.45 -11.92 0.92
N PHE A 71 12.76 -12.10 0.94
CA PHE A 71 13.70 -11.36 0.11
C PHE A 71 13.88 -12.13 -1.19
N PRO A 72 13.27 -11.74 -2.33
CA PRO A 72 13.30 -12.53 -3.54
C PRO A 72 14.71 -12.94 -3.97
N ARG A 73 15.64 -12.00 -3.91
CA ARG A 73 17.05 -12.23 -4.28
C ARG A 73 17.77 -13.33 -3.49
N SER A 74 17.28 -13.66 -2.29
CA SER A 74 17.92 -14.59 -1.35
C SER A 74 17.44 -16.04 -1.53
N TRP A 75 16.51 -16.29 -2.44
CA TRP A 75 15.92 -17.62 -2.69
C TRP A 75 16.54 -18.33 -3.90
N GLY A 76 17.81 -18.05 -4.18
CA GLY A 76 18.60 -18.78 -5.18
C GLY A 76 18.92 -20.21 -4.74
N LYS A 77 19.27 -21.04 -5.69
CA LYS A 77 19.62 -22.44 -5.44
C LYS A 77 20.89 -22.60 -4.64
N GLU A 78 21.85 -21.69 -4.83
CA GLU A 78 23.14 -21.70 -4.16
C GLU A 78 23.33 -20.48 -3.27
N PRO A 79 23.99 -20.59 -2.12
CA PRO A 79 24.32 -19.48 -1.26
C PRO A 79 25.05 -18.36 -2.01
N GLY A 80 24.57 -17.13 -1.86
CA GLY A 80 25.13 -15.94 -2.53
C GLY A 80 24.70 -15.75 -3.99
N GLN A 81 23.96 -16.67 -4.57
CA GLN A 81 23.37 -16.53 -5.90
C GLN A 81 22.08 -15.73 -5.83
N HIS A 82 21.97 -14.68 -6.66
CA HIS A 82 20.74 -13.90 -6.77
C HIS A 82 19.66 -14.71 -7.50
N ALA A 83 18.52 -14.94 -6.84
CA ALA A 83 17.38 -15.63 -7.44
C ALA A 83 16.65 -14.77 -8.49
N ALA A 84 15.97 -15.44 -9.42
CA ALA A 84 14.99 -14.89 -10.33
C ALA A 84 13.58 -15.36 -9.97
N PHE A 85 12.53 -14.77 -10.57
CA PHE A 85 11.14 -15.20 -10.31
C PHE A 85 10.91 -16.68 -10.60
N ARG A 86 11.53 -17.25 -11.61
CA ARG A 86 11.47 -18.68 -11.92
C ARG A 86 11.98 -19.57 -10.77
N ASP A 87 12.95 -19.09 -10.00
CA ASP A 87 13.48 -19.83 -8.86
C ASP A 87 12.45 -19.79 -7.71
N LEU A 88 11.79 -18.65 -7.51
CA LEU A 88 10.72 -18.48 -6.51
C LEU A 88 9.49 -19.34 -6.84
N GLU A 89 9.14 -19.53 -8.11
CA GLU A 89 8.01 -20.36 -8.53
C GLU A 89 8.09 -21.78 -7.97
N ALA A 90 9.28 -22.35 -7.83
CA ALA A 90 9.49 -23.68 -7.29
C ALA A 90 9.13 -23.79 -5.78
N HIS A 91 9.11 -22.68 -5.06
CA HIS A 91 8.83 -22.65 -3.62
C HIS A 91 7.35 -22.36 -3.30
N LEU A 92 6.54 -21.95 -4.27
CA LEU A 92 5.12 -21.62 -4.05
C LEU A 92 4.32 -22.76 -3.42
N PRO A 93 4.46 -24.03 -3.87
CA PRO A 93 3.73 -25.15 -3.25
C PRO A 93 4.11 -25.37 -1.77
N TYR A 94 5.38 -25.20 -1.43
CA TYR A 94 5.86 -25.30 -0.06
C TYR A 94 5.26 -24.23 0.85
N ILE A 95 5.24 -22.96 0.39
CA ILE A 95 4.70 -21.84 1.15
C ILE A 95 3.17 -22.01 1.33
N ALA A 96 2.47 -22.42 0.27
CA ALA A 96 1.03 -22.69 0.33
C ALA A 96 0.70 -23.84 1.29
N ALA A 97 1.50 -24.92 1.28
CA ALA A 97 1.31 -26.07 2.17
C ALA A 97 1.49 -25.74 3.66
N MET A 98 2.22 -24.67 3.99
CA MET A 98 2.31 -24.14 5.36
C MET A 98 1.05 -23.39 5.82
N GLY A 99 0.08 -23.14 4.93
CA GLY A 99 -1.19 -22.47 5.25
C GLY A 99 -1.13 -20.93 5.18
N PHE A 100 -0.15 -20.37 4.49
CA PHE A 100 -0.12 -18.92 4.23
C PHE A 100 -1.10 -18.52 3.13
N ASP A 101 -1.63 -17.31 3.24
CA ASP A 101 -2.53 -16.69 2.26
C ASP A 101 -1.82 -15.72 1.32
N VAL A 102 -0.79 -15.06 1.82
CA VAL A 102 -0.10 -13.96 1.16
C VAL A 102 1.41 -14.16 1.18
N LEU A 103 2.02 -14.01 0.02
CA LEU A 103 3.47 -13.96 -0.13
C LEU A 103 3.89 -12.50 -0.31
N TYR A 104 4.50 -11.94 0.71
CA TYR A 104 4.98 -10.56 0.70
C TYR A 104 6.41 -10.49 0.17
N LEU A 105 6.60 -9.68 -0.86
CA LEU A 105 7.89 -9.39 -1.46
C LEU A 105 8.36 -8.00 -1.01
N VAL A 106 9.56 -7.92 -0.42
CA VAL A 106 10.26 -6.63 -0.29
C VAL A 106 10.44 -5.99 -1.67
N PRO A 107 10.79 -4.68 -1.78
CA PRO A 107 10.84 -4.01 -3.07
C PRO A 107 11.61 -4.79 -4.13
N ILE A 108 10.98 -4.96 -5.29
CA ILE A 108 11.51 -5.74 -6.44
C ILE A 108 12.11 -4.86 -7.54
N HIS A 109 12.28 -3.58 -7.24
CA HIS A 109 12.69 -2.54 -8.19
C HIS A 109 14.21 -2.52 -8.39
N PRO A 110 14.70 -1.87 -9.45
CA PRO A 110 16.13 -1.58 -9.63
C PRO A 110 16.70 -0.84 -8.43
N ILE A 111 17.96 -1.12 -8.09
CA ILE A 111 18.68 -0.54 -6.95
C ILE A 111 19.82 0.32 -7.45
N ALA A 112 20.01 1.50 -6.84
CA ALA A 112 21.07 2.43 -7.18
C ALA A 112 22.48 1.84 -7.07
N LYS A 113 23.41 2.48 -7.81
CA LYS A 113 24.86 2.29 -7.64
C LYS A 113 25.45 3.39 -6.74
N THR A 114 24.96 4.62 -6.87
CA THR A 114 25.40 5.77 -6.08
C THR A 114 25.02 5.60 -4.61
N ASN A 115 25.99 5.81 -3.72
CA ASN A 115 25.85 5.65 -2.27
C ASN A 115 25.32 4.28 -1.82
N ARG A 116 25.49 3.24 -2.66
CA ARG A 116 25.03 1.89 -2.36
C ARG A 116 25.55 1.42 -1.01
N LYS A 117 24.69 0.79 -0.23
CA LYS A 117 25.04 0.23 1.07
C LYS A 117 25.68 -1.16 0.92
N GLY A 118 26.72 -1.39 1.71
CA GLY A 118 27.34 -2.69 1.86
C GLY A 118 26.66 -3.56 2.94
N LYS A 119 27.32 -4.66 3.31
CA LYS A 119 26.84 -5.57 4.37
C LYS A 119 26.61 -4.81 5.66
N ASN A 120 25.55 -5.20 6.40
CA ASN A 120 25.17 -4.59 7.66
C ASN A 120 24.96 -3.05 7.58
N ASN A 121 24.49 -2.57 6.43
CA ASN A 121 24.23 -1.16 6.19
C ASN A 121 25.49 -0.26 6.27
N THR A 122 26.67 -0.80 5.98
CA THR A 122 27.89 0.01 5.90
C THR A 122 27.81 1.05 4.79
N ALA A 123 28.48 2.19 4.99
CA ALA A 123 28.41 3.33 4.05
C ALA A 123 29.08 3.03 2.69
N ALA A 124 30.03 2.09 2.66
CA ALA A 124 30.73 1.69 1.45
C ALA A 124 30.33 0.27 1.04
N ALA A 125 29.85 0.12 -0.19
CA ALA A 125 29.56 -1.18 -0.79
C ALA A 125 30.79 -1.73 -1.53
N GLY A 126 31.03 -3.03 -1.36
CA GLY A 126 31.95 -3.77 -2.24
C GLY A 126 31.32 -3.99 -3.63
N PRO A 127 32.10 -4.40 -4.64
CA PRO A 127 31.61 -4.61 -6.01
C PRO A 127 30.47 -5.61 -6.14
N GLN A 128 30.38 -6.56 -5.21
CA GLN A 128 29.38 -7.63 -5.20
C GLN A 128 28.19 -7.36 -4.25
N ASP A 129 28.22 -6.27 -3.50
CA ASP A 129 27.14 -5.98 -2.58
C ASP A 129 25.87 -5.57 -3.33
N PRO A 130 24.72 -6.21 -3.02
CA PRO A 130 23.49 -5.97 -3.78
C PRO A 130 22.80 -4.64 -3.46
N GLY A 131 23.18 -3.98 -2.37
CA GLY A 131 22.52 -2.78 -1.87
C GLY A 131 21.19 -3.04 -1.15
N SER A 132 20.54 -1.96 -0.74
CA SER A 132 19.22 -2.01 -0.10
C SER A 132 18.10 -2.07 -1.15
N PRO A 133 17.12 -2.99 -1.04
CA PRO A 133 15.95 -2.99 -1.93
C PRO A 133 15.13 -1.70 -1.83
N TRP A 134 15.17 -1.01 -0.69
CA TRP A 134 14.45 0.24 -0.47
C TRP A 134 15.15 1.47 -1.08
N ALA A 135 16.38 1.33 -1.57
CA ALA A 135 17.06 2.35 -2.38
C ALA A 135 16.60 2.23 -3.85
N ILE A 136 15.33 2.57 -4.09
CA ILE A 136 14.60 2.29 -5.33
C ILE A 136 15.06 3.21 -6.45
N GLY A 137 15.42 2.60 -7.58
CA GLY A 137 15.68 3.27 -8.84
C GLY A 137 17.11 3.11 -9.34
N SER A 138 17.25 3.13 -10.64
CA SER A 138 18.50 3.23 -11.42
C SER A 138 18.36 4.39 -12.39
N THR A 139 19.42 4.71 -13.11
CA THR A 139 19.45 5.85 -14.05
C THR A 139 18.35 5.84 -15.12
N GLU A 140 17.77 4.69 -15.41
CA GLU A 140 16.75 4.55 -16.46
C GLU A 140 15.39 4.08 -15.93
N ARG A 141 15.31 3.56 -14.71
CA ARG A 141 14.13 2.83 -14.23
C ARG A 141 13.86 3.06 -12.75
N GLY A 142 12.58 3.30 -12.42
CA GLY A 142 12.09 3.55 -11.07
C GLY A 142 11.11 2.50 -10.55
N HIS A 143 10.07 2.96 -9.86
CA HIS A 143 9.08 2.15 -9.14
C HIS A 143 8.19 1.25 -10.03
N GLN A 144 8.12 1.51 -11.33
CA GLN A 144 7.35 0.71 -12.29
C GLN A 144 8.21 -0.30 -13.06
N ALA A 145 9.41 -0.59 -12.54
CA ALA A 145 10.33 -1.53 -13.17
C ALA A 145 10.77 -2.62 -12.20
N ILE A 146 11.19 -3.74 -12.76
CA ILE A 146 11.70 -4.89 -12.03
C ILE A 146 13.22 -4.88 -12.07
N HIS A 147 13.84 -5.27 -10.97
CA HIS A 147 15.29 -5.47 -10.89
C HIS A 147 15.74 -6.49 -11.94
N PRO A 148 16.73 -6.17 -12.82
CA PRO A 148 17.08 -7.02 -13.95
C PRO A 148 17.44 -8.46 -13.60
N LYS A 149 18.04 -8.69 -12.43
CA LYS A 149 18.39 -10.05 -11.96
C LYS A 149 17.16 -10.86 -11.48
N LEU A 150 16.03 -10.22 -11.16
CA LEU A 150 14.79 -10.92 -10.81
C LEU A 150 14.06 -11.42 -12.05
N GLY A 151 14.23 -10.73 -13.20
CA GLY A 151 13.61 -11.08 -14.45
C GLY A 151 12.86 -9.93 -15.13
N THR A 152 11.95 -10.30 -16.02
CA THR A 152 11.12 -9.38 -16.81
C THR A 152 9.75 -9.15 -16.20
N LEU A 153 9.01 -8.17 -16.72
CA LEU A 153 7.61 -7.94 -16.33
C LEU A 153 6.70 -9.12 -16.68
N GLU A 154 6.98 -9.80 -17.79
CA GLU A 154 6.25 -11.00 -18.19
C GLU A 154 6.49 -12.17 -17.23
N GLU A 155 7.74 -12.37 -16.79
CA GLU A 155 8.07 -13.38 -15.77
C GLU A 155 7.41 -13.06 -14.44
N PHE A 156 7.32 -11.79 -14.06
CA PHE A 156 6.57 -11.37 -12.86
C PHE A 156 5.07 -11.68 -12.97
N ARG A 157 4.44 -11.36 -14.11
CA ARG A 157 3.03 -11.70 -14.35
C ARG A 157 2.78 -13.21 -14.24
N ARG A 158 3.67 -14.01 -14.84
CA ARG A 158 3.62 -15.46 -14.73
C ARG A 158 3.76 -15.93 -13.28
N PHE A 159 4.68 -15.34 -12.52
CA PHE A 159 4.86 -15.64 -11.10
C PHE A 159 3.60 -15.32 -10.28
N VAL A 160 2.97 -14.15 -10.50
CA VAL A 160 1.71 -13.76 -9.86
C VAL A 160 0.59 -14.78 -10.19
N ALA A 161 0.50 -15.21 -11.46
CA ALA A 161 -0.50 -16.20 -11.88
C ALA A 161 -0.28 -17.54 -11.19
N LYS A 162 0.96 -18.04 -11.13
CA LYS A 162 1.31 -19.29 -10.44
C LYS A 162 1.09 -19.21 -8.93
N ALA A 163 1.38 -18.08 -8.30
CA ALA A 163 1.06 -17.88 -6.89
C ALA A 163 -0.44 -18.03 -6.65
N LYS A 164 -1.28 -17.41 -7.50
CA LYS A 164 -2.74 -17.54 -7.44
C LYS A 164 -3.22 -18.98 -7.64
N GLU A 165 -2.64 -19.73 -8.57
CA GLU A 165 -2.94 -21.15 -8.78
C GLU A 165 -2.61 -21.99 -7.54
N ALA A 166 -1.56 -21.62 -6.80
CA ALA A 166 -1.18 -22.25 -5.52
C ALA A 166 -2.02 -21.75 -4.32
N GLY A 167 -3.01 -20.86 -4.53
CA GLY A 167 -3.83 -20.28 -3.45
C GLY A 167 -3.22 -19.11 -2.73
N LEU A 168 -2.06 -18.61 -3.19
CA LEU A 168 -1.36 -17.46 -2.62
C LEU A 168 -1.67 -16.18 -3.40
N GLU A 169 -1.66 -15.04 -2.70
CA GLU A 169 -1.67 -13.73 -3.33
C GLU A 169 -0.32 -13.01 -3.09
N ILE A 170 0.13 -12.27 -4.10
CA ILE A 170 1.36 -11.49 -3.98
C ILE A 170 1.04 -10.14 -3.35
N ALA A 171 1.76 -9.81 -2.27
CA ALA A 171 1.84 -8.47 -1.73
C ALA A 171 3.15 -7.81 -2.16
N LEU A 172 3.07 -6.58 -2.67
CA LEU A 172 4.25 -5.77 -2.99
C LEU A 172 4.49 -4.70 -1.93
N ASP A 173 5.76 -4.46 -1.65
CA ASP A 173 6.20 -3.30 -0.87
C ASP A 173 6.05 -2.01 -1.69
N ILE A 174 5.46 -0.99 -1.10
CA ILE A 174 5.40 0.36 -1.64
C ILE A 174 6.16 1.30 -0.72
N ALA A 175 7.34 1.70 -1.16
CA ALA A 175 8.17 2.67 -0.47
C ALA A 175 8.32 3.93 -1.34
N PHE A 176 7.60 4.99 -1.00
CA PHE A 176 7.66 6.26 -1.73
C PHE A 176 8.89 7.08 -1.32
N GLN A 177 10.00 6.63 -1.84
CA GLN A 177 11.32 7.23 -1.72
C GLN A 177 12.18 6.80 -2.93
N CYS A 178 13.19 7.57 -3.23
CA CYS A 178 14.03 7.37 -4.40
C CYS A 178 15.48 7.13 -3.99
N SER A 179 16.20 6.38 -4.81
CA SER A 179 17.65 6.38 -4.75
C SER A 179 18.23 7.66 -5.38
N PRO A 180 19.51 7.99 -5.16
CA PRO A 180 20.17 9.07 -5.87
C PRO A 180 20.15 8.96 -7.40
N ASP A 181 20.07 7.72 -7.93
CA ASP A 181 20.09 7.44 -9.36
C ASP A 181 18.68 7.37 -9.97
N HIS A 182 17.61 7.54 -9.20
CA HIS A 182 16.24 7.46 -9.69
C HIS A 182 15.96 8.55 -10.72
N PRO A 183 15.24 8.26 -11.83
CA PRO A 183 14.92 9.25 -12.87
C PRO A 183 14.30 10.55 -12.32
N TYR A 184 13.41 10.45 -11.31
CA TYR A 184 12.77 11.62 -10.71
C TYR A 184 13.74 12.62 -10.12
N VAL A 185 14.93 12.21 -9.66
CA VAL A 185 15.93 13.14 -9.10
C VAL A 185 16.41 14.14 -10.15
N LYS A 186 16.46 13.70 -11.42
CA LYS A 186 16.86 14.52 -12.56
C LYS A 186 15.67 15.21 -13.23
N GLU A 187 14.57 14.50 -13.40
CA GLU A 187 13.39 14.95 -14.15
C GLU A 187 12.49 15.87 -13.33
N HIS A 188 12.44 15.66 -12.01
CA HIS A 188 11.60 16.38 -11.06
C HIS A 188 12.40 16.81 -9.81
N PRO A 189 13.45 17.64 -9.96
CA PRO A 189 14.29 18.04 -8.82
C PRO A 189 13.50 18.78 -7.74
N GLU A 190 12.37 19.39 -8.06
CA GLU A 190 11.43 20.06 -7.15
C GLU A 190 10.72 19.09 -6.19
N TRP A 191 10.73 17.80 -6.47
CA TRP A 191 10.16 16.76 -5.60
C TRP A 191 11.10 16.36 -4.47
N PHE A 192 12.28 16.99 -4.37
CA PHE A 192 13.28 16.68 -3.35
C PHE A 192 13.71 17.93 -2.59
N ARG A 193 13.85 17.80 -1.28
CA ARG A 193 14.39 18.88 -0.46
C ARG A 193 15.91 18.93 -0.63
N ARG A 194 16.44 20.16 -0.67
CA ARG A 194 17.88 20.39 -0.70
C ARG A 194 18.37 20.95 0.62
N ARG A 195 19.58 20.60 0.96
CA ARG A 195 20.33 21.17 2.08
C ARG A 195 20.89 22.53 1.69
N SER A 196 21.41 23.27 2.69
CA SER A 196 22.04 24.60 2.46
C SER A 196 23.27 24.55 1.55
N ASP A 197 23.94 23.40 1.48
CA ASP A 197 25.07 23.15 0.59
C ASP A 197 24.65 22.76 -0.85
N GLY A 198 23.36 22.78 -1.15
CA GLY A 198 22.80 22.43 -2.45
C GLY A 198 22.61 20.92 -2.70
N THR A 199 23.09 20.05 -1.82
CA THR A 199 22.88 18.58 -1.95
C THR A 199 21.45 18.18 -1.64
N VAL A 200 20.98 17.07 -2.25
CA VAL A 200 19.67 16.53 -1.92
C VAL A 200 19.70 15.94 -0.50
N GLN A 201 18.66 16.21 0.26
CA GLN A 201 18.50 15.66 1.60
C GLN A 201 18.23 14.16 1.52
N TYR A 202 19.05 13.36 2.19
CA TYR A 202 18.83 11.91 2.33
C TYR A 202 18.08 11.59 3.62
N ALA A 203 17.53 10.37 3.71
CA ALA A 203 16.81 9.89 4.88
C ALA A 203 17.74 9.68 6.08
N GLU A 204 17.29 10.08 7.27
CA GLU A 204 18.01 9.89 8.53
C GLU A 204 17.06 9.42 9.62
N ASN A 205 17.54 8.48 10.44
CA ASN A 205 16.94 8.10 11.71
C ASN A 205 18.09 7.97 12.72
N PRO A 206 18.50 9.08 13.35
CA PRO A 206 19.71 9.13 14.16
C PRO A 206 19.84 7.98 15.16
N PRO A 207 21.02 7.36 15.28
CA PRO A 207 22.28 7.73 14.60
C PRO A 207 22.43 7.23 13.15
N LYS A 208 21.45 6.52 12.61
CA LYS A 208 21.49 5.92 11.27
C LYS A 208 21.31 6.97 10.17
N LYS A 209 22.12 6.86 9.11
CA LYS A 209 22.07 7.68 7.90
C LYS A 209 21.89 6.79 6.68
N TYR A 210 20.94 7.15 5.81
CA TYR A 210 20.59 6.39 4.61
C TYR A 210 20.87 7.25 3.37
N GLN A 211 22.16 7.40 3.04
CA GLN A 211 22.60 8.26 1.92
C GLN A 211 22.13 7.75 0.56
N ASP A 212 21.73 6.50 0.49
CA ASP A 212 21.16 5.82 -0.67
C ASP A 212 19.64 6.04 -0.82
N ILE A 213 19.00 6.81 0.09
CA ILE A 213 17.56 7.05 0.11
C ILE A 213 17.27 8.54 0.16
N TYR A 214 16.60 9.06 -0.87
CA TYR A 214 16.09 10.42 -0.96
C TYR A 214 14.58 10.43 -0.74
N PRO A 215 14.08 10.97 0.38
CA PRO A 215 12.66 11.14 0.63
C PRO A 215 12.02 12.11 -0.37
N LEU A 216 10.79 11.78 -0.81
CA LEU A 216 9.99 12.70 -1.62
C LEU A 216 9.44 13.85 -0.76
N ASN A 217 9.43 15.04 -1.32
CA ASN A 217 8.89 16.25 -0.71
C ASN A 217 7.41 16.40 -1.07
N PHE A 218 6.52 15.92 -0.23
CA PHE A 218 5.08 16.05 -0.42
C PHE A 218 4.52 17.47 -0.27
N GLU A 219 5.35 18.41 0.21
CA GLU A 219 5.01 19.84 0.35
C GLU A 219 5.58 20.70 -0.79
N THR A 220 5.99 20.05 -1.88
CA THR A 220 6.40 20.76 -3.11
C THR A 220 5.24 21.59 -3.66
N THR A 221 5.54 22.70 -4.33
CA THR A 221 4.52 23.53 -4.99
C THR A 221 3.72 22.77 -6.05
N ASN A 222 4.32 21.74 -6.63
CA ASN A 222 3.73 20.87 -7.64
C ASN A 222 3.26 19.51 -7.03
N TRP A 223 2.68 19.56 -5.83
CA TRP A 223 2.29 18.36 -5.10
C TRP A 223 1.22 17.52 -5.81
N GLN A 224 0.30 18.14 -6.57
CA GLN A 224 -0.73 17.41 -7.32
C GLN A 224 -0.10 16.48 -8.36
N THR A 225 0.89 16.97 -9.11
CA THR A 225 1.59 16.16 -10.11
C THR A 225 2.34 14.99 -9.44
N LEU A 226 2.99 15.23 -8.31
CA LEU A 226 3.63 14.18 -7.52
C LEU A 226 2.60 13.13 -7.07
N TRP A 227 1.47 13.55 -6.51
CA TRP A 227 0.44 12.62 -6.02
C TRP A 227 -0.14 11.75 -7.14
N GLU A 228 -0.44 12.35 -8.29
CA GLU A 228 -0.93 11.60 -9.46
C GLU A 228 0.13 10.61 -9.97
N GLU A 229 1.39 10.97 -9.96
CA GLU A 229 2.46 10.05 -10.36
C GLU A 229 2.58 8.88 -9.37
N LEU A 230 2.49 9.12 -8.06
CA LEU A 230 2.51 8.06 -7.06
C LEU A 230 1.28 7.14 -7.15
N LYS A 231 0.11 7.68 -7.49
CA LYS A 231 -1.09 6.86 -7.79
C LYS A 231 -0.86 5.93 -8.98
N LYS A 232 -0.22 6.42 -10.05
CA LYS A 232 0.10 5.59 -11.23
C LYS A 232 0.98 4.39 -10.89
N ILE A 233 1.84 4.48 -9.88
CA ILE A 233 2.64 3.34 -9.42
C ILE A 233 1.73 2.22 -8.91
N PHE A 234 0.74 2.52 -8.09
CA PHE A 234 -0.24 1.52 -7.64
C PHE A 234 -1.01 0.93 -8.82
N LEU A 235 -1.55 1.79 -9.70
CA LEU A 235 -2.34 1.35 -10.86
C LEU A 235 -1.52 0.48 -11.81
N PHE A 236 -0.24 0.79 -11.99
CA PHE A 236 0.66 -0.03 -12.78
C PHE A 236 0.75 -1.46 -12.21
N TRP A 237 0.97 -1.63 -10.92
CA TRP A 237 1.08 -2.95 -10.30
C TRP A 237 -0.27 -3.67 -10.19
N ILE A 238 -1.36 -2.95 -10.02
CA ILE A 238 -2.71 -3.49 -10.11
C ILE A 238 -2.96 -4.09 -11.49
N ALA A 239 -2.53 -3.42 -12.56
CA ALA A 239 -2.60 -3.94 -13.93
C ALA A 239 -1.74 -5.20 -14.15
N GLN A 240 -0.71 -5.42 -13.30
CA GLN A 240 0.08 -6.66 -13.32
C GLN A 240 -0.54 -7.80 -12.48
N GLY A 241 -1.71 -7.59 -11.87
CA GLY A 241 -2.41 -8.59 -11.07
C GLY A 241 -2.22 -8.49 -9.57
N VAL A 242 -1.45 -7.53 -9.08
CA VAL A 242 -1.26 -7.30 -7.64
C VAL A 242 -2.53 -6.68 -7.03
N ARG A 243 -2.93 -7.17 -5.87
CA ARG A 243 -4.11 -6.70 -5.12
C ARG A 243 -3.82 -6.39 -3.66
N ILE A 244 -2.57 -6.53 -3.24
CA ILE A 244 -2.15 -6.30 -1.85
C ILE A 244 -0.87 -5.46 -1.88
N PHE A 245 -0.87 -4.38 -1.10
CA PHE A 245 0.28 -3.49 -0.95
C PHE A 245 0.65 -3.34 0.52
N ARG A 246 1.87 -3.65 0.86
CA ARG A 246 2.48 -3.27 2.14
C ARG A 246 3.13 -1.91 1.96
N VAL A 247 2.68 -0.93 2.69
CA VAL A 247 3.13 0.45 2.56
C VAL A 247 4.17 0.77 3.62
N ASP A 248 5.36 1.10 3.15
CA ASP A 248 6.52 1.45 3.98
C ASP A 248 6.36 2.82 4.63
N ASN A 249 6.44 2.87 5.97
CA ASN A 249 6.44 4.09 6.77
C ASN A 249 5.37 5.14 6.35
N PRO A 250 4.07 4.79 6.24
CA PRO A 250 3.04 5.72 5.79
C PRO A 250 2.86 6.91 6.73
N HIS A 251 3.18 6.76 8.01
CA HIS A 251 3.09 7.82 9.02
C HIS A 251 4.08 8.99 8.80
N THR A 252 5.07 8.80 7.94
CA THR A 252 6.04 9.83 7.56
C THR A 252 5.61 10.66 6.35
N LYS A 253 4.44 10.39 5.77
CA LYS A 253 3.86 11.08 4.62
C LYS A 253 2.54 11.74 5.03
N PRO A 254 2.05 12.76 4.28
CA PRO A 254 0.80 13.44 4.60
C PRO A 254 -0.40 12.50 4.64
N PHE A 255 -1.21 12.59 5.68
CA PHE A 255 -2.43 11.80 5.82
C PHE A 255 -3.44 12.09 4.70
N ALA A 256 -3.52 13.33 4.24
CA ALA A 256 -4.39 13.70 3.13
C ALA A 256 -4.04 12.96 1.83
N PHE A 257 -2.75 12.72 1.56
CA PHE A 257 -2.33 11.91 0.43
C PHE A 257 -2.90 10.47 0.51
N TRP A 258 -2.78 9.83 1.68
CA TRP A 258 -3.28 8.46 1.86
C TRP A 258 -4.78 8.38 1.74
N GLU A 259 -5.51 9.31 2.36
CA GLU A 259 -6.97 9.37 2.27
C GLU A 259 -7.43 9.49 0.82
N TRP A 260 -6.79 10.37 0.06
CA TRP A 260 -7.07 10.56 -1.35
C TRP A 260 -6.71 9.34 -2.20
N VAL A 261 -5.46 8.87 -2.16
CA VAL A 261 -4.99 7.81 -3.07
C VAL A 261 -5.68 6.47 -2.81
N ILE A 262 -5.88 6.10 -1.54
CA ILE A 262 -6.61 4.88 -1.18
C ILE A 262 -8.08 5.00 -1.59
N GLY A 263 -8.69 6.17 -1.39
CA GLY A 263 -10.06 6.45 -1.81
C GLY A 263 -10.23 6.30 -3.32
N GLU A 264 -9.37 6.91 -4.12
CA GLU A 264 -9.37 6.81 -5.59
C GLU A 264 -9.23 5.35 -6.06
N ILE A 265 -8.24 4.63 -5.52
CA ILE A 265 -7.97 3.24 -5.92
C ILE A 265 -9.15 2.33 -5.53
N LYS A 266 -9.70 2.46 -4.33
CA LYS A 266 -10.80 1.59 -3.87
C LYS A 266 -12.14 1.88 -4.54
N GLN A 267 -12.31 3.02 -5.20
CA GLN A 267 -13.50 3.26 -6.03
C GLN A 267 -13.54 2.33 -7.25
N GLU A 268 -12.39 2.05 -7.85
CA GLU A 268 -12.27 1.20 -9.04
C GLU A 268 -11.90 -0.26 -8.69
N TYR A 269 -11.05 -0.42 -7.66
CA TYR A 269 -10.52 -1.72 -7.20
C TYR A 269 -10.82 -1.94 -5.71
N PRO A 270 -12.09 -2.15 -5.33
CA PRO A 270 -12.49 -2.25 -3.92
C PRO A 270 -11.87 -3.45 -3.20
N GLU A 271 -11.38 -4.45 -3.94
CA GLU A 271 -10.72 -5.64 -3.41
C GLU A 271 -9.26 -5.40 -2.99
N VAL A 272 -8.67 -4.24 -3.28
CA VAL A 272 -7.27 -3.95 -2.93
C VAL A 272 -7.11 -3.80 -1.42
N ILE A 273 -6.11 -4.47 -0.87
CA ILE A 273 -5.70 -4.40 0.54
C ILE A 273 -4.48 -3.49 0.67
N PHE A 274 -4.54 -2.56 1.62
CA PHE A 274 -3.41 -1.72 2.02
C PHE A 274 -3.01 -2.06 3.46
N LEU A 275 -1.82 -2.61 3.65
CA LEU A 275 -1.23 -2.87 4.95
C LEU A 275 -0.28 -1.73 5.32
N SER A 276 -0.55 -1.03 6.42
CA SER A 276 0.33 0.04 6.91
C SER A 276 1.45 -0.51 7.79
N GLU A 277 2.69 -0.17 7.47
CA GLU A 277 3.83 -0.39 8.36
C GLU A 277 4.16 0.91 9.07
N ALA A 278 3.66 1.03 10.30
CA ALA A 278 3.81 2.25 11.07
C ALA A 278 4.20 1.95 12.52
N PHE A 279 5.50 2.13 12.82
CA PHE A 279 6.04 2.06 14.18
C PHE A 279 5.61 3.30 14.99
N THR A 280 4.34 3.34 15.40
CA THR A 280 3.76 4.51 16.03
C THR A 280 2.92 4.13 17.26
N ARG A 281 2.52 5.16 18.00
CA ARG A 281 1.54 5.00 19.07
C ARG A 281 0.15 4.64 18.48
N PRO A 282 -0.72 3.95 19.22
CA PRO A 282 -2.04 3.51 18.76
C PRO A 282 -2.88 4.62 18.12
N ARG A 283 -2.78 5.85 18.59
CA ARG A 283 -3.51 6.99 18.02
C ARG A 283 -3.22 7.21 16.53
N ILE A 284 -1.97 7.06 16.11
CA ILE A 284 -1.58 7.21 14.71
C ILE A 284 -2.05 6.01 13.90
N MET A 285 -1.92 4.79 14.43
CA MET A 285 -2.42 3.57 13.80
C MET A 285 -3.94 3.65 13.55
N PHE A 286 -4.72 4.07 14.54
CA PHE A 286 -6.16 4.30 14.39
C PHE A 286 -6.47 5.40 13.36
N ARG A 287 -5.64 6.44 13.28
CA ARG A 287 -5.82 7.46 12.26
C ARG A 287 -5.57 6.89 10.86
N LEU A 288 -4.51 6.13 10.64
CA LEU A 288 -4.23 5.47 9.37
C LEU A 288 -5.37 4.54 8.94
N ALA A 289 -5.92 3.75 9.86
CA ALA A 289 -7.09 2.93 9.57
C ALA A 289 -8.29 3.77 9.07
N LYS A 290 -8.54 4.94 9.68
CA LYS A 290 -9.61 5.87 9.26
C LYS A 290 -9.35 6.52 7.89
N LEU A 291 -8.11 6.56 7.43
CA LEU A 291 -7.75 7.05 6.09
C LEU A 291 -8.00 6.00 4.99
N GLY A 292 -8.30 4.75 5.36
CA GLY A 292 -8.60 3.69 4.42
C GLY A 292 -7.61 2.53 4.41
N PHE A 293 -6.54 2.55 5.22
CA PHE A 293 -5.69 1.39 5.39
C PHE A 293 -6.51 0.22 5.94
N THR A 294 -6.38 -0.92 5.30
CA THR A 294 -7.20 -2.10 5.56
C THR A 294 -6.67 -2.91 6.75
N GLN A 295 -5.34 -2.97 6.86
CA GLN A 295 -4.59 -3.69 7.89
C GLN A 295 -3.43 -2.84 8.38
N SER A 296 -2.88 -3.19 9.54
CA SER A 296 -1.69 -2.56 10.11
C SER A 296 -0.84 -3.57 10.88
N TYR A 297 0.48 -3.42 10.83
CA TYR A 297 1.34 -4.04 11.82
C TYR A 297 1.05 -3.50 13.22
N THR A 298 1.25 -4.34 14.22
CA THR A 298 1.27 -3.96 15.64
C THR A 298 2.61 -4.38 16.22
N TYR A 299 3.21 -3.50 17.04
CA TYR A 299 4.51 -3.71 17.67
C TYR A 299 4.41 -3.53 19.17
#